data_067636164577c69d2100963f7cf3a7e8
#
_entry.id   067636164577c69d2100963f7cf3a7e8
#
_cell.length_a   1.000
_cell.length_b   1.000
_cell.length_c   1.000
_cell.angle_alpha   90.00
_cell.angle_beta   90.00
_cell.angle_gamma   90.00
#
_symmetry.space_group_name_H-M   'P 1'
#
loop_
_entity.id
_entity.type
_entity.pdbx_description
1 polymer ?
#
loop_
_entity_poly.entity_id
_entity_poly.type
_entity_poly.pdbx_seq_one_letter_code
_entity_poly.pdbx_strand_id
1 'polypeptide(L)'
;KESSIGVLVDYKGITVEQDTKLRKELREAGCNYKVIKNTLLSRAFADVGIEGLDESLTGTTALSVSPDDYVSGPKILTECAKKVESFTVKGGFIDGRVVSVDEIQALAKLPSKEVLIAQALGGLNSPIQGFANVLSGTIRGLVIALDQIAQKNETA
;
A
#
# COMPACT_ATOMS: atom_id res chain seq x y z
N LYS A 1 15.16 -8.53 12.08
CA LYS A 1 15.98 -7.39 11.60
C LYS A 1 16.00 -7.26 10.07
N GLU A 2 15.52 -8.24 9.32
CA GLU A 2 15.50 -8.23 7.84
C GLU A 2 14.14 -7.81 7.27
N SER A 3 13.15 -7.50 8.07
CA SER A 3 11.81 -7.15 7.64
C SER A 3 11.57 -5.66 7.71
N SER A 4 11.12 -5.09 6.59
CA SER A 4 10.89 -3.66 6.46
C SER A 4 9.54 -3.20 7.04
N ILE A 5 8.53 -4.08 7.00
CA ILE A 5 7.20 -3.79 7.57
C ILE A 5 6.67 -4.97 8.35
N GLY A 6 5.99 -4.70 9.46
CA GLY A 6 5.22 -5.67 10.22
C GLY A 6 3.88 -5.10 10.66
N VAL A 7 2.82 -5.87 10.45
CA VAL A 7 1.45 -5.50 10.83
C VAL A 7 0.94 -6.48 11.88
N LEU A 8 0.45 -5.94 12.98
CA LEU A 8 -0.18 -6.68 14.08
C LEU A 8 -1.69 -6.74 13.87
N VAL A 9 -2.24 -7.94 13.93
CA VAL A 9 -3.67 -8.18 13.73
C VAL A 9 -4.23 -9.08 14.82
N ASP A 10 -5.51 -8.88 15.13
CA ASP A 10 -6.29 -9.79 15.96
C ASP A 10 -7.03 -10.78 15.05
N TYR A 11 -6.79 -12.07 15.26
CA TYR A 11 -7.41 -13.13 14.47
C TYR A 11 -8.56 -13.82 15.20
N LYS A 12 -9.01 -13.30 16.34
CA LYS A 12 -10.09 -13.89 17.13
C LYS A 12 -11.38 -13.90 16.32
N GLY A 13 -12.01 -15.08 16.18
CA GLY A 13 -13.30 -15.22 15.51
C GLY A 13 -13.25 -15.48 14.00
N ILE A 14 -12.07 -15.65 13.41
CA ILE A 14 -11.90 -16.11 12.03
C ILE A 14 -12.22 -17.62 11.93
N THR A 15 -12.90 -18.03 10.84
CA THR A 15 -13.08 -19.44 10.50
C THR A 15 -11.79 -20.02 9.91
N VAL A 16 -11.61 -21.35 10.07
CA VAL A 16 -10.42 -22.06 9.54
C VAL A 16 -10.29 -21.88 8.02
N GLU A 17 -11.40 -21.83 7.31
CA GLU A 17 -11.42 -21.62 5.86
C GLU A 17 -10.89 -20.22 5.48
N GLN A 18 -11.33 -19.20 6.20
CA GLN A 18 -10.88 -17.81 5.98
C GLN A 18 -9.40 -17.63 6.31
N ASP A 19 -8.92 -18.20 7.43
CA ASP A 19 -7.50 -18.17 7.81
C ASP A 19 -6.64 -18.89 6.77
N THR A 20 -7.10 -20.00 6.23
CA THR A 20 -6.37 -20.74 5.19
C THR A 20 -6.25 -19.92 3.89
N LYS A 21 -7.34 -19.23 3.47
CA LYS A 21 -7.34 -18.36 2.32
C LYS A 21 -6.40 -17.15 2.53
N LEU A 22 -6.50 -16.51 3.69
CA LEU A 22 -5.64 -15.38 4.07
C LEU A 22 -4.16 -15.76 4.05
N ARG A 23 -3.80 -16.92 4.63
CA ARG A 23 -2.41 -17.42 4.61
C ARG A 23 -1.90 -17.69 3.21
N LYS A 24 -2.77 -18.17 2.31
CA LYS A 24 -2.42 -18.42 0.92
C LYS A 24 -2.15 -17.11 0.20
N GLU A 25 -3.06 -16.13 0.29
CA GLU A 25 -2.91 -14.81 -0.32
C GLU A 25 -1.67 -14.06 0.17
N LEU A 26 -1.41 -14.09 1.49
CA LEU A 26 -0.22 -13.47 2.07
C LEU A 26 1.08 -14.16 1.62
N ARG A 27 1.07 -15.47 1.48
CA ARG A 27 2.23 -16.23 1.00
C ARG A 27 2.51 -15.94 -0.49
N GLU A 28 1.48 -15.84 -1.31
CA GLU A 28 1.58 -15.46 -2.72
C GLU A 28 2.12 -14.02 -2.88
N ALA A 29 1.79 -13.13 -1.95
CA ALA A 29 2.33 -11.77 -1.86
C ALA A 29 3.73 -11.68 -1.21
N GLY A 30 4.38 -12.81 -0.88
CA GLY A 30 5.69 -12.83 -0.23
C GLY A 30 5.68 -12.42 1.25
N CYS A 31 4.51 -12.30 1.87
CA CYS A 31 4.37 -11.94 3.28
C CYS A 31 4.40 -13.18 4.18
N ASN A 32 5.09 -13.08 5.30
CA ASN A 32 5.21 -14.13 6.29
C ASN A 32 4.21 -13.88 7.43
N TYR A 33 3.15 -14.68 7.51
CA TYR A 33 2.13 -14.56 8.54
C TYR A 33 2.32 -15.62 9.62
N LYS A 34 2.52 -15.20 10.85
CA LYS A 34 2.71 -16.09 12.01
C LYS A 34 1.95 -15.60 13.24
N VAL A 35 1.34 -16.54 13.96
CA VAL A 35 0.80 -16.29 15.29
C VAL A 35 1.93 -16.42 16.29
N ILE A 36 2.17 -15.39 17.08
CA ILE A 36 3.28 -15.32 18.03
C ILE A 36 2.71 -14.88 19.40
N LYS A 37 3.30 -15.39 20.46
CA LYS A 37 2.92 -15.04 21.82
C LYS A 37 3.33 -13.60 22.13
N ASN A 38 2.41 -12.81 22.72
CA ASN A 38 2.63 -11.38 23.02
C ASN A 38 3.90 -11.11 23.84
N THR A 39 4.20 -11.96 24.81
CA THR A 39 5.41 -11.83 25.64
C THR A 39 6.70 -11.99 24.85
N LEU A 40 6.70 -12.78 23.76
CA LEU A 40 7.86 -12.91 22.88
C LEU A 40 7.97 -11.71 21.93
N LEU A 41 6.84 -11.19 21.46
CA LEU A 41 6.81 -9.97 20.64
C LEU A 41 7.30 -8.75 21.43
N SER A 42 6.84 -8.56 22.67
CA SER A 42 7.28 -7.45 23.52
C SER A 42 8.82 -7.48 23.74
N ARG A 43 9.39 -8.67 24.03
CA ARG A 43 10.84 -8.81 24.14
C ARG A 43 11.58 -8.52 22.84
N ALA A 44 11.06 -9.05 21.72
CA ALA A 44 11.67 -8.82 20.42
C ALA A 44 11.64 -7.34 20.01
N PHE A 45 10.57 -6.62 20.33
CA PHE A 45 10.45 -5.18 20.07
C PHE A 45 11.39 -4.37 20.98
N ALA A 46 11.52 -4.73 22.25
CA ALA A 46 12.50 -4.12 23.16
C ALA A 46 13.94 -4.33 22.65
N ASP A 47 14.30 -5.52 22.14
CA ASP A 47 15.61 -5.81 21.58
C ASP A 47 15.92 -5.04 20.27
N VAL A 48 14.89 -4.61 19.55
CA VAL A 48 15.00 -3.80 18.32
C VAL A 48 14.89 -2.31 18.61
N GLY A 49 14.42 -1.92 19.81
CA GLY A 49 14.25 -0.51 20.22
C GLY A 49 12.96 0.11 19.69
N ILE A 50 11.92 -0.70 19.43
CA ILE A 50 10.59 -0.23 19.03
C ILE A 50 9.75 -0.10 20.30
N GLU A 51 9.53 1.13 20.76
CA GLU A 51 8.71 1.45 21.93
C GLU A 51 7.32 1.93 21.47
N GLY A 52 6.26 1.61 22.25
CA GLY A 52 4.90 2.10 22.01
C GLY A 52 3.95 1.09 21.38
N LEU A 53 4.37 -0.15 21.11
CA LEU A 53 3.49 -1.23 20.66
C LEU A 53 2.89 -2.06 21.80
N ASP A 54 3.31 -1.85 23.04
CA ASP A 54 2.88 -2.65 24.19
C ASP A 54 1.36 -2.54 24.44
N GLU A 55 0.77 -1.38 24.20
CA GLU A 55 -0.68 -1.18 24.29
C GLU A 55 -1.46 -2.02 23.24
N SER A 56 -0.86 -2.27 22.09
CA SER A 56 -1.44 -3.08 21.00
C SER A 56 -1.26 -4.59 21.21
N LEU A 57 -0.39 -5.02 22.14
CA LEU A 57 -0.10 -6.44 22.42
C LEU A 57 -1.09 -7.08 23.39
N THR A 58 -2.33 -6.63 23.45
CA THR A 58 -3.41 -7.21 24.28
C THR A 58 -4.23 -8.23 23.51
N GLY A 59 -4.58 -9.37 24.13
CA GLY A 59 -5.40 -10.41 23.51
C GLY A 59 -4.66 -11.30 22.52
N THR A 60 -5.36 -11.79 21.49
CA THR A 60 -4.77 -12.61 20.42
C THR A 60 -4.03 -11.76 19.41
N THR A 61 -2.80 -12.15 19.06
CA THR A 61 -1.98 -11.37 18.15
C THR A 61 -1.31 -12.28 17.11
N ALA A 62 -1.50 -11.94 15.85
CA ALA A 62 -0.73 -12.48 14.75
C ALA A 62 0.09 -11.36 14.11
N LEU A 63 1.27 -11.71 13.64
CA LEU A 63 2.19 -10.81 12.98
C LEU A 63 2.33 -11.19 11.52
N SER A 64 2.06 -10.26 10.64
CA SER A 64 2.40 -10.34 9.22
C SER A 64 3.61 -9.49 8.94
N VAL A 65 4.64 -10.08 8.35
CA VAL A 65 5.91 -9.42 8.06
C VAL A 65 6.22 -9.53 6.58
N SER A 66 6.61 -8.43 5.97
CA SER A 66 7.11 -8.41 4.59
C SER A 66 8.53 -7.85 4.55
N PRO A 67 9.48 -8.50 3.85
CA PRO A 67 10.82 -7.97 3.69
C PRO A 67 10.91 -6.83 2.67
N ASP A 68 10.19 -6.92 1.54
CA ASP A 68 10.40 -6.06 0.38
C ASP A 68 9.19 -5.22 -0.02
N ASP A 69 7.98 -5.59 0.43
CA ASP A 69 6.74 -4.95 -0.01
C ASP A 69 5.98 -4.32 1.16
N TYR A 70 5.90 -2.98 1.13
CA TYR A 70 5.22 -2.19 2.15
C TYR A 70 3.71 -2.10 1.94
N VAL A 71 3.18 -2.50 0.77
CA VAL A 71 1.80 -2.25 0.37
C VAL A 71 0.94 -3.50 0.36
N SER A 72 1.45 -4.61 -0.19
CA SER A 72 0.64 -5.83 -0.39
C SER A 72 0.17 -6.45 0.91
N GLY A 73 1.01 -6.52 1.96
CA GLY A 73 0.63 -7.02 3.28
C GLY A 73 -0.52 -6.25 3.90
N PRO A 74 -0.37 -4.93 4.14
CA PRO A 74 -1.44 -4.08 4.68
C PRO A 74 -2.73 -4.11 3.86
N LYS A 75 -2.64 -4.19 2.54
CA LYS A 75 -3.79 -4.23 1.64
C LYS A 75 -4.63 -5.50 1.85
N ILE A 76 -4.00 -6.68 1.80
CA ILE A 76 -4.66 -7.97 2.01
C ILE A 76 -5.29 -8.02 3.41
N LEU A 77 -4.58 -7.59 4.45
CA LEU A 77 -5.07 -7.57 5.82
C LEU A 77 -6.26 -6.62 6.00
N THR A 78 -6.22 -5.43 5.38
CA THR A 78 -7.32 -4.46 5.44
C THR A 78 -8.54 -4.95 4.65
N GLU A 79 -8.35 -5.63 3.52
CA GLU A 79 -9.45 -6.26 2.77
C GLU A 79 -10.09 -7.39 3.57
N CYS A 80 -9.29 -8.18 4.28
CA CYS A 80 -9.77 -9.21 5.18
C CYS A 80 -10.56 -8.61 6.36
N ALA A 81 -10.08 -7.53 6.95
CA ALA A 81 -10.76 -6.80 8.03
C ALA A 81 -12.12 -6.22 7.58
N LYS A 82 -12.28 -5.86 6.31
CA LYS A 82 -13.58 -5.44 5.77
C LYS A 82 -14.56 -6.58 5.55
N LYS A 83 -14.06 -7.79 5.28
CA LYS A 83 -14.89 -8.99 5.02
C LYS A 83 -15.29 -9.71 6.31
N VAL A 84 -14.50 -9.58 7.37
CA VAL A 84 -14.65 -10.29 8.63
C VAL A 84 -14.66 -9.29 9.78
N GLU A 85 -15.82 -9.01 10.36
CA GLU A 85 -15.99 -8.03 11.45
C GLU A 85 -15.14 -8.36 12.71
N SER A 86 -14.85 -9.65 12.92
CA SER A 86 -14.03 -10.10 14.05
C SER A 86 -12.53 -9.91 13.85
N PHE A 87 -12.08 -9.58 12.62
CA PHE A 87 -10.66 -9.39 12.31
C PHE A 87 -10.32 -7.92 12.39
N THR A 88 -9.45 -7.55 13.31
CA THR A 88 -9.06 -6.16 13.52
C THR A 88 -7.55 -5.97 13.38
N VAL A 89 -7.17 -4.88 12.74
CA VAL A 89 -5.78 -4.43 12.67
C VAL A 89 -5.50 -3.60 13.93
N LYS A 90 -4.48 -3.97 14.69
CA LYS A 90 -4.11 -3.30 15.95
C LYS A 90 -3.07 -2.21 15.76
N GLY A 91 -2.23 -2.34 14.79
CA GLY A 91 -1.12 -1.43 14.52
C GLY A 91 0.00 -2.15 13.78
N GLY A 92 1.13 -1.51 13.67
CA GLY A 92 2.29 -2.13 13.02
C GLY A 92 3.56 -1.31 13.20
N PHE A 93 4.59 -1.73 12.51
CA PHE A 93 5.85 -0.99 12.45
C PHE A 93 6.37 -0.98 11.01
N ILE A 94 7.06 0.10 10.66
CA ILE A 94 7.74 0.30 9.38
C ILE A 94 9.13 0.84 9.68
N ASP A 95 10.16 0.13 9.25
CA ASP A 95 11.58 0.51 9.44
C ASP A 95 11.89 0.94 10.90
N GLY A 96 11.31 0.24 11.89
CA GLY A 96 11.51 0.53 13.31
C GLY A 96 10.64 1.65 13.87
N ARG A 97 9.72 2.25 13.09
CA ARG A 97 8.73 3.23 13.57
C ARG A 97 7.39 2.58 13.79
N VAL A 98 6.74 2.92 14.88
CA VAL A 98 5.36 2.49 15.15
C VAL A 98 4.41 3.24 14.22
N VAL A 99 3.48 2.51 13.66
CA VAL A 99 2.48 3.00 12.70
C VAL A 99 1.10 2.75 13.26
N SER A 100 0.25 3.77 13.26
CA SER A 100 -1.13 3.69 13.73
C SER A 100 -2.03 2.92 12.75
N VAL A 101 -3.22 2.55 13.23
CA VAL A 101 -4.22 1.85 12.39
C VAL A 101 -4.63 2.69 11.17
N ASP A 102 -4.77 4.00 11.35
CA ASP A 102 -5.16 4.93 10.28
C ASP A 102 -4.10 5.00 9.18
N GLU A 103 -2.83 5.01 9.56
CA GLU A 103 -1.71 4.99 8.61
C GLU A 103 -1.63 3.67 7.85
N ILE A 104 -1.89 2.52 8.51
CA ILE A 104 -1.97 1.22 7.83
C ILE A 104 -3.12 1.20 6.83
N GLN A 105 -4.27 1.79 7.16
CA GLN A 105 -5.38 1.93 6.22
C GLN A 105 -5.04 2.87 5.04
N ALA A 106 -4.26 3.91 5.28
CA ALA A 106 -3.77 4.79 4.21
C ALA A 106 -2.81 4.03 3.27
N LEU A 107 -1.90 3.22 3.82
CA LEU A 107 -1.02 2.34 3.04
C LEU A 107 -1.80 1.33 2.19
N ALA A 108 -2.87 0.75 2.75
CA ALA A 108 -3.72 -0.20 2.03
C ALA A 108 -4.47 0.42 0.83
N LYS A 109 -4.65 1.75 0.80
CA LYS A 109 -5.23 2.48 -0.33
C LYS A 109 -4.23 2.76 -1.45
N LEU A 110 -2.94 2.60 -1.20
CA LEU A 110 -1.91 2.85 -2.20
C LEU A 110 -1.95 1.77 -3.30
N PRO A 111 -1.62 2.13 -4.55
CA PRO A 111 -1.43 1.16 -5.62
C PRO A 111 -0.17 0.31 -5.36
N SER A 112 0.02 -0.74 -6.17
CA SER A 112 1.19 -1.61 -6.05
C SER A 112 2.52 -0.84 -6.17
N LYS A 113 3.59 -1.41 -5.61
CA LYS A 113 4.95 -0.85 -5.65
C LYS A 113 5.37 -0.45 -7.08
N GLU A 114 5.06 -1.28 -8.06
CA GLU A 114 5.39 -1.02 -9.47
C GLU A 114 4.67 0.22 -10.00
N VAL A 115 3.39 0.38 -9.66
CA VAL A 115 2.60 1.55 -10.07
C VAL A 115 3.09 2.82 -9.38
N LEU A 116 3.48 2.75 -8.11
CA LEU A 116 4.08 3.88 -7.40
C LEU A 116 5.39 4.33 -8.04
N ILE A 117 6.25 3.39 -8.41
CA ILE A 117 7.51 3.67 -9.13
C ILE A 117 7.20 4.31 -10.49
N ALA A 118 6.24 3.75 -11.25
CA ALA A 118 5.83 4.31 -12.53
C ALA A 118 5.27 5.73 -12.39
N GLN A 119 4.48 6.01 -11.36
CA GLN A 119 3.97 7.36 -11.07
C GLN A 119 5.10 8.34 -10.71
N ALA A 120 6.07 7.90 -9.90
CA ALA A 120 7.22 8.73 -9.54
C ALA A 120 8.07 9.07 -10.78
N LEU A 121 8.35 8.08 -11.64
CA LEU A 121 9.08 8.30 -12.89
C LEU A 121 8.29 9.19 -13.86
N GLY A 122 6.96 9.00 -13.95
CA GLY A 122 6.09 9.87 -14.74
C GLY A 122 6.09 11.32 -14.24
N GLY A 123 6.08 11.51 -12.91
CA GLY A 123 6.17 12.82 -12.27
C GLY A 123 7.49 13.52 -12.59
N LEU A 124 8.61 12.81 -12.56
CA LEU A 124 9.93 13.34 -12.94
C LEU A 124 10.02 13.72 -14.43
N ASN A 125 9.30 12.98 -15.29
CA ASN A 125 9.28 13.25 -16.73
C ASN A 125 8.22 14.29 -17.15
N SER A 126 7.29 14.62 -16.27
CA SER A 126 6.18 15.56 -16.50
C SER A 126 6.63 16.96 -16.97
N PRO A 127 7.68 17.59 -16.40
CA PRO A 127 8.14 18.90 -16.86
C PRO A 127 8.64 18.90 -18.32
N ILE A 128 9.33 17.83 -18.71
CA ILE A 128 9.85 17.67 -20.08
C ILE A 128 8.70 17.48 -21.07
N GLN A 129 7.75 16.64 -20.74
CA GLN A 129 6.55 16.41 -21.53
C GLN A 129 5.69 17.68 -21.61
N GLY A 130 5.55 18.42 -20.49
CA GLY A 130 4.86 19.70 -20.47
C GLY A 130 5.45 20.70 -21.44
N PHE A 131 6.78 20.85 -21.43
CA PHE A 131 7.48 21.71 -22.37
C PHE A 131 7.31 21.30 -23.83
N ALA A 132 7.45 20.02 -24.14
CA ALA A 132 7.22 19.48 -25.48
C ALA A 132 5.78 19.71 -25.95
N ASN A 133 4.79 19.55 -25.05
CA ASN A 133 3.38 19.77 -25.35
C ASN A 133 3.08 21.26 -25.63
N VAL A 134 3.71 22.18 -24.90
CA VAL A 134 3.56 23.63 -25.15
C VAL A 134 4.12 23.98 -26.54
N LEU A 135 5.30 23.51 -26.89
CA LEU A 135 5.89 23.73 -28.23
C LEU A 135 5.04 23.13 -29.35
N SER A 136 4.56 21.90 -29.17
CA SER A 136 3.71 21.23 -30.14
C SER A 136 2.31 21.84 -30.22
N GLY A 137 1.80 22.38 -29.09
CA GLY A 137 0.49 22.98 -28.99
C GLY A 137 0.34 24.25 -29.83
N THR A 138 1.39 25.07 -29.92
CA THR A 138 1.41 26.28 -30.76
C THR A 138 1.26 25.94 -32.25
N ILE A 139 2.00 24.93 -32.71
CA ILE A 139 1.93 24.46 -34.11
C ILE A 139 0.57 23.82 -34.39
N ARG A 140 0.08 22.95 -33.48
CA ARG A 140 -1.22 22.28 -33.61
C ARG A 140 -2.38 23.29 -33.62
N GLY A 141 -2.32 24.34 -32.79
CA GLY A 141 -3.33 25.41 -32.76
C GLY A 141 -3.42 26.13 -34.11
N LEU A 142 -2.27 26.44 -34.75
CA LEU A 142 -2.25 27.05 -36.07
C LEU A 142 -2.86 26.12 -37.16
N VAL A 143 -2.51 24.83 -37.14
CA VAL A 143 -3.04 23.84 -38.09
C VAL A 143 -4.56 23.71 -37.95
N ILE A 144 -5.07 23.61 -36.73
CA ILE A 144 -6.52 23.53 -36.46
C ILE A 144 -7.24 24.81 -36.94
N ALA A 145 -6.66 25.99 -36.71
CA ALA A 145 -7.26 27.24 -37.16
C ALA A 145 -7.34 27.31 -38.71
N LEU A 146 -6.28 26.86 -39.39
CA LEU A 146 -6.25 26.81 -40.86
C LEU A 146 -7.25 25.78 -41.41
N ASP A 147 -7.36 24.63 -40.77
CA ASP A 147 -8.31 23.59 -41.17
C ASP A 147 -9.77 24.07 -41.00
N GLN A 148 -10.07 24.74 -39.91
CA GLN A 148 -11.40 25.35 -39.68
C GLN A 148 -11.75 26.44 -40.72
N ILE A 149 -10.74 27.23 -41.14
CA ILE A 149 -10.94 28.24 -42.19
C ILE A 149 -11.21 27.56 -43.53
N ALA A 150 -10.45 26.48 -43.86
CA ALA A 150 -10.67 25.72 -45.08
C ALA A 150 -12.07 25.10 -45.13
N GLN A 151 -12.49 24.43 -44.06
CA GLN A 151 -13.83 23.83 -43.96
C GLN A 151 -14.97 24.88 -44.08
N LYS A 152 -14.76 26.07 -43.56
CA LYS A 152 -15.75 27.15 -43.64
C LYS A 152 -15.86 27.74 -45.03
N ASN A 153 -14.77 27.71 -45.83
CA ASN A 153 -14.77 28.15 -47.20
C ASN A 153 -15.35 27.11 -48.15
N GLU A 154 -15.30 25.79 -47.80
CA GLU A 154 -15.94 24.71 -48.58
C GLU A 154 -17.48 24.67 -48.39
N THR A 155 -17.97 25.21 -47.29
CA THR A 155 -19.42 25.23 -46.93
C THR A 155 -20.11 26.54 -47.29
N ALA A 156 -19.42 27.52 -47.84
CA ALA A 156 -19.92 28.80 -48.33
C ALA A 156 -19.99 28.87 -49.85
#